data_0bbac52baa7fe29f59bd02ef9ba3fd91
#
_entry.id   0bbac52baa7fe29f59bd02ef9ba3fd91
#
_cell.length_a   1.000
_cell.length_b   1.000
_cell.length_c   1.000
_cell.angle_alpha   90.00
_cell.angle_beta   90.00
_cell.angle_gamma   90.00
#
_symmetry.space_group_name_H-M   'P 1'
#
loop_
_entity.id
_entity.type
_entity.pdbx_description
1 polymer ?
#
loop_
_entity_poly.entity_id
_entity_poly.type
_entity_poly.pdbx_seq_one_letter_code
_entity_poly.pdbx_strand_id
1 'polypeptide(L)'
;GKVSIQGDTARGGKVYLFLLIAHIGAAIVFIGPATFASSAFTRYAAPGTHEVAGALHAATRTYSRATLVVPVVGIALAALRGLFTQGWLLAALAMFVVAMALLDGVVVPAQARALDILRTGADIPAPLKTRLRLGAGFFALSWLVILILMVTKPF
;
A
#
# COMPACT_ATOMS: atom_id res chain seq x y z
N GLY A 1 -13.99 8.14 -43.73
CA GLY A 1 -13.03 7.33 -42.96
C GLY A 1 -12.20 8.12 -41.93
N LYS A 2 -12.04 9.44 -42.05
CA LYS A 2 -11.21 10.24 -41.11
C LYS A 2 -11.90 10.62 -39.79
N VAL A 3 -13.22 10.65 -39.76
CA VAL A 3 -14.00 11.07 -38.54
C VAL A 3 -14.02 10.02 -37.45
N SER A 4 -13.99 8.72 -37.81
CA SER A 4 -14.03 7.62 -36.79
C SER A 4 -12.70 7.44 -36.05
N ILE A 5 -11.56 7.71 -36.68
CA ILE A 5 -10.24 7.55 -36.07
C ILE A 5 -9.98 8.64 -35.03
N GLN A 6 -10.45 9.86 -35.24
CA GLN A 6 -10.31 10.96 -34.28
C GLN A 6 -11.18 10.80 -33.04
N GLY A 7 -12.37 10.20 -33.17
CA GLY A 7 -13.25 9.90 -32.02
C GLY A 7 -12.70 8.80 -31.12
N ASP A 8 -12.00 7.83 -31.68
CA ASP A 8 -11.47 6.69 -30.92
C ASP A 8 -10.21 7.05 -30.12
N THR A 9 -9.32 7.88 -30.70
CA THR A 9 -8.15 8.42 -29.98
C THR A 9 -8.53 9.36 -28.84
N ALA A 10 -9.54 10.20 -29.03
CA ALA A 10 -10.04 11.10 -27.99
C ALA A 10 -10.72 10.31 -26.84
N ARG A 11 -11.43 9.24 -27.16
CA ARG A 11 -12.09 8.36 -26.17
C ARG A 11 -11.04 7.57 -25.38
N GLY A 12 -10.02 7.01 -26.03
CA GLY A 12 -8.91 6.33 -25.38
C GLY A 12 -8.11 7.22 -24.44
N GLY A 13 -7.90 8.49 -24.79
CA GLY A 13 -7.24 9.46 -23.93
C GLY A 13 -8.03 9.79 -22.67
N LYS A 14 -9.36 9.90 -22.77
CA LYS A 14 -10.24 10.13 -21.60
C LYS A 14 -10.26 8.95 -20.64
N VAL A 15 -10.34 7.72 -21.16
CA VAL A 15 -10.28 6.49 -20.36
C VAL A 15 -8.95 6.38 -19.62
N TYR A 16 -7.85 6.64 -20.31
CA TYR A 16 -6.52 6.65 -19.67
C TYR A 16 -6.43 7.67 -18.53
N LEU A 17 -6.88 8.90 -18.76
CA LEU A 17 -6.86 9.95 -17.75
C LEU A 17 -7.72 9.58 -16.54
N PHE A 18 -8.90 9.02 -16.76
CA PHE A 18 -9.78 8.55 -15.69
C PHE A 18 -9.11 7.46 -14.86
N LEU A 19 -8.52 6.44 -15.51
CA LEU A 19 -7.81 5.37 -14.81
C LEU A 19 -6.56 5.87 -14.07
N LEU A 20 -5.87 6.86 -14.62
CA LEU A 20 -4.71 7.47 -13.96
C LEU A 20 -5.13 8.20 -12.68
N ILE A 21 -6.20 8.98 -12.74
CA ILE A 21 -6.76 9.66 -11.57
C ILE A 21 -7.23 8.64 -10.53
N ALA A 22 -7.91 7.57 -10.96
CA ALA A 22 -8.36 6.50 -10.08
C ALA A 22 -7.18 5.79 -9.42
N HIS A 23 -6.09 5.51 -10.17
CA HIS A 23 -4.88 4.89 -9.64
C HIS A 23 -4.20 5.74 -8.58
N ILE A 24 -3.97 7.01 -8.88
CA ILE A 24 -3.36 7.97 -7.93
C ILE A 24 -4.27 8.18 -6.72
N GLY A 25 -5.56 8.37 -6.94
CA GLY A 25 -6.56 8.54 -5.89
C GLY A 25 -6.63 7.33 -4.96
N ALA A 26 -6.66 6.12 -5.51
CA ALA A 26 -6.65 4.88 -4.74
C ALA A 26 -5.35 4.74 -3.91
N ALA A 27 -4.21 5.11 -4.48
CA ALA A 27 -2.93 5.11 -3.75
C ALA A 27 -3.00 6.05 -2.53
N ILE A 28 -3.47 7.28 -2.70
CA ILE A 28 -3.59 8.26 -1.61
C ILE A 28 -4.56 7.76 -0.54
N VAL A 29 -5.75 7.30 -0.94
CA VAL A 29 -6.85 6.95 -0.02
C VAL A 29 -6.58 5.66 0.74
N PHE A 30 -5.86 4.70 0.16
CA PHE A 30 -5.64 3.39 0.78
C PHE A 30 -4.25 3.21 1.38
N ILE A 31 -3.21 3.64 0.68
CA ILE A 31 -1.82 3.50 1.17
C ILE A 31 -1.54 4.48 2.32
N GLY A 32 -2.06 5.70 2.25
CA GLY A 32 -1.90 6.71 3.29
C GLY A 32 -2.39 6.20 4.65
N PRO A 33 -3.68 5.82 4.78
CA PRO A 33 -4.20 5.25 6.01
C PRO A 33 -3.53 3.95 6.46
N ALA A 34 -3.15 3.05 5.54
CA ALA A 34 -2.41 1.84 5.89
C ALA A 34 -1.05 2.15 6.51
N THR A 35 -0.33 3.10 5.94
CA THR A 35 0.97 3.58 6.44
C THR A 35 0.81 4.26 7.80
N PHE A 36 -0.19 5.13 7.93
CA PHE A 36 -0.49 5.79 9.20
C PHE A 36 -0.86 4.79 10.29
N ALA A 37 -1.82 3.91 10.03
CA ALA A 37 -2.32 2.95 11.04
C ALA A 37 -1.23 1.98 11.51
N SER A 38 -0.41 1.47 10.58
CA SER A 38 0.70 0.57 10.93
C SER A 38 1.78 1.27 11.76
N SER A 39 2.09 2.51 11.44
CA SER A 39 3.07 3.31 12.19
C SER A 39 2.52 3.80 13.54
N ALA A 40 1.26 4.24 13.59
CA ALA A 40 0.60 4.68 14.80
C ALA A 40 0.44 3.53 15.81
N PHE A 41 0.17 2.31 15.34
CA PHE A 41 0.09 1.14 16.21
C PHE A 41 1.35 0.99 17.06
N THR A 42 2.54 1.14 16.46
CA THR A 42 3.80 1.02 17.19
C THR A 42 3.98 2.09 18.27
N ARG A 43 3.41 3.26 18.04
CA ARG A 43 3.52 4.40 18.97
C ARG A 43 2.52 4.33 20.12
N TYR A 44 1.30 3.87 19.85
CA TYR A 44 0.20 3.93 20.81
C TYR A 44 -0.12 2.58 21.47
N ALA A 45 0.49 1.49 21.04
CA ALA A 45 0.28 0.18 21.65
C ALA A 45 1.07 0.08 22.97
N ALA A 46 0.34 0.20 24.09
CA ALA A 46 0.87 0.15 25.45
C ALA A 46 -0.16 -0.49 26.40
N PRO A 47 0.23 -0.92 27.62
CA PRO A 47 -0.72 -1.38 28.60
C PRO A 47 -1.84 -0.35 28.86
N GLY A 48 -3.09 -0.79 28.85
CA GLY A 48 -4.27 0.07 29.03
C GLY A 48 -4.80 0.74 27.74
N THR A 49 -4.14 0.56 26.59
CA THR A 49 -4.56 1.15 25.30
C THR A 49 -5.03 0.10 24.29
N HIS A 50 -5.44 -1.07 24.72
CA HIS A 50 -5.81 -2.18 23.83
C HIS A 50 -6.96 -1.84 22.87
N GLU A 51 -7.88 -0.95 23.25
CA GLU A 51 -8.98 -0.50 22.38
C GLU A 51 -8.46 0.34 21.20
N VAL A 52 -7.58 1.31 21.48
CA VAL A 52 -6.95 2.13 20.45
C VAL A 52 -6.07 1.28 19.54
N ALA A 53 -5.25 0.41 20.12
CA ALA A 53 -4.42 -0.53 19.37
C ALA A 53 -5.28 -1.47 18.51
N GLY A 54 -6.41 -1.94 19.01
CA GLY A 54 -7.37 -2.76 18.27
C GLY A 54 -7.97 -2.03 17.08
N ALA A 55 -8.34 -0.76 17.24
CA ALA A 55 -8.83 0.07 16.14
C ALA A 55 -7.76 0.29 15.06
N LEU A 56 -6.51 0.55 15.45
CA LEU A 56 -5.40 0.73 14.51
C LEU A 56 -5.06 -0.58 13.77
N HIS A 57 -5.14 -1.72 14.46
CA HIS A 57 -4.98 -3.04 13.82
C HIS A 57 -6.09 -3.32 12.80
N ALA A 58 -7.34 -3.06 13.15
CA ALA A 58 -8.46 -3.20 12.24
C ALA A 58 -8.32 -2.29 11.01
N ALA A 59 -7.90 -1.05 11.20
CA ALA A 59 -7.60 -0.11 10.12
C ALA A 59 -6.46 -0.63 9.23
N THR A 60 -5.36 -1.10 9.80
CA THR A 60 -4.24 -1.68 9.05
C THR A 60 -4.71 -2.83 8.15
N ARG A 61 -5.49 -3.76 8.67
CA ARG A 61 -6.04 -4.89 7.91
C ARG A 61 -6.98 -4.46 6.79
N THR A 62 -7.88 -3.54 7.07
CA THR A 62 -8.86 -3.06 6.10
C THR A 62 -8.20 -2.33 4.95
N TYR A 63 -7.32 -1.39 5.25
CA TYR A 63 -6.63 -0.61 4.23
C TYR A 63 -5.55 -1.41 3.49
N SER A 64 -4.93 -2.40 4.12
CA SER A 64 -4.06 -3.36 3.44
C SER A 64 -4.79 -4.05 2.30
N ARG A 65 -5.96 -4.59 2.56
CA ARG A 65 -6.79 -5.25 1.53
C ARG A 65 -7.25 -4.27 0.45
N ALA A 66 -7.69 -3.08 0.83
CA ALA A 66 -8.10 -2.04 -0.11
C ALA A 66 -6.96 -1.58 -1.02
N THR A 67 -5.72 -1.60 -0.53
CA THR A 67 -4.51 -1.24 -1.29
C THR A 67 -4.31 -2.13 -2.52
N LEU A 68 -4.84 -3.35 -2.55
CA LEU A 68 -4.78 -4.24 -3.72
C LEU A 68 -5.48 -3.67 -4.97
N VAL A 69 -6.39 -2.71 -4.81
CA VAL A 69 -7.00 -1.98 -5.93
C VAL A 69 -5.96 -1.18 -6.72
N VAL A 70 -4.93 -0.67 -6.06
CA VAL A 70 -3.90 0.18 -6.68
C VAL A 70 -3.18 -0.54 -7.83
N PRO A 71 -2.59 -1.74 -7.64
CA PRO A 71 -1.93 -2.44 -8.75
C PRO A 71 -2.92 -2.94 -9.80
N VAL A 72 -4.16 -3.26 -9.45
CA VAL A 72 -5.18 -3.70 -10.43
C VAL A 72 -5.44 -2.57 -11.43
N VAL A 73 -5.67 -1.35 -10.96
CA VAL A 73 -5.84 -0.18 -11.83
C VAL A 73 -4.55 0.16 -12.55
N GLY A 74 -3.40 0.03 -11.90
CA GLY A 74 -2.08 0.24 -12.50
C GLY A 74 -1.79 -0.73 -13.65
N ILE A 75 -2.16 -2.00 -13.52
CA ILE A 75 -2.03 -3.01 -14.59
C ILE A 75 -2.94 -2.66 -15.76
N ALA A 76 -4.17 -2.21 -15.52
CA ALA A 76 -5.06 -1.75 -16.57
C ALA A 76 -4.46 -0.55 -17.34
N LEU A 77 -3.87 0.41 -16.65
CA LEU A 77 -3.14 1.53 -17.25
C LEU A 77 -1.96 1.05 -18.10
N ALA A 78 -1.18 0.11 -17.59
CA ALA A 78 -0.04 -0.46 -18.30
C ALA A 78 -0.47 -1.19 -19.57
N ALA A 79 -1.59 -1.92 -19.53
CA ALA A 79 -2.16 -2.59 -20.70
C ALA A 79 -2.57 -1.60 -21.79
N LEU A 80 -3.21 -0.49 -21.42
CA LEU A 80 -3.61 0.54 -22.39
C LEU A 80 -2.44 1.23 -23.10
N ARG A 81 -1.26 1.23 -22.48
CA ARG A 81 -0.06 1.91 -23.00
C ARG A 81 1.04 0.95 -23.46
N GLY A 82 0.84 -0.36 -23.36
CA GLY A 82 1.84 -1.35 -23.74
C GLY A 82 3.12 -1.29 -22.90
N LEU A 83 3.00 -0.99 -21.59
CA LEU A 83 4.14 -0.71 -20.71
C LEU A 83 4.76 -1.95 -20.08
N PHE A 84 4.27 -3.16 -20.34
CA PHE A 84 4.73 -4.38 -19.68
C PHE A 84 6.19 -4.76 -19.95
N THR A 85 6.79 -4.19 -20.98
CA THR A 85 8.23 -4.37 -21.29
C THR A 85 9.13 -3.38 -20.55
N GLN A 86 8.56 -2.42 -19.85
CA GLN A 86 9.32 -1.39 -19.13
C GLN A 86 9.85 -1.92 -17.81
N GLY A 87 11.17 -1.86 -17.62
CA GLY A 87 11.83 -2.37 -16.41
C GLY A 87 11.37 -1.69 -15.12
N TRP A 88 11.13 -0.37 -15.17
CA TRP A 88 10.65 0.39 -14.01
C TRP A 88 9.27 -0.09 -13.52
N LEU A 89 8.39 -0.50 -14.43
CA LEU A 89 7.07 -1.03 -14.07
C LEU A 89 7.22 -2.39 -13.38
N LEU A 90 8.05 -3.27 -13.93
CA LEU A 90 8.30 -4.59 -13.33
C LEU A 90 8.95 -4.46 -11.95
N ALA A 91 9.89 -3.52 -11.79
CA ALA A 91 10.51 -3.21 -10.52
C ALA A 91 9.50 -2.67 -9.50
N ALA A 92 8.58 -1.78 -9.93
CA ALA A 92 7.52 -1.25 -9.08
C ALA A 92 6.53 -2.35 -8.63
N LEU A 93 6.17 -3.27 -9.53
CA LEU A 93 5.30 -4.42 -9.19
C LEU A 93 5.99 -5.37 -8.22
N ALA A 94 7.28 -5.67 -8.42
CA ALA A 94 8.06 -6.50 -7.49
C ALA A 94 8.14 -5.85 -6.11
N MET A 95 8.40 -4.54 -6.05
CA MET A 95 8.43 -3.79 -4.80
C MET A 95 7.05 -3.74 -4.12
N PHE A 96 5.96 -3.69 -4.90
CA PHE A 96 4.61 -3.81 -4.36
C PHE A 96 4.40 -5.16 -3.65
N VAL A 97 4.83 -6.26 -4.25
CA VAL A 97 4.75 -7.59 -3.63
C VAL A 97 5.55 -7.61 -2.33
N VAL A 98 6.75 -7.03 -2.31
CA VAL A 98 7.56 -6.91 -1.09
C VAL A 98 6.83 -6.08 -0.02
N ALA A 99 6.25 -4.94 -0.39
CA ALA A 99 5.50 -4.08 0.54
C ALA A 99 4.31 -4.82 1.16
N MET A 100 3.54 -5.57 0.36
CA MET A 100 2.39 -6.34 0.86
C MET A 100 2.83 -7.53 1.70
N ALA A 101 3.92 -8.21 1.35
CA ALA A 101 4.51 -9.27 2.17
C ALA A 101 4.96 -8.76 3.54
N LEU A 102 5.54 -7.56 3.61
CA LEU A 102 5.89 -6.91 4.86
C LEU A 102 4.64 -6.56 5.68
N LEU A 103 3.63 -5.96 5.05
CA LEU A 103 2.43 -5.54 5.76
C LEU A 103 1.61 -6.73 6.25
N ASP A 104 1.22 -7.63 5.35
CA ASP A 104 0.32 -8.74 5.68
C ASP A 104 1.04 -9.95 6.29
N GLY A 105 2.32 -10.14 5.97
CA GLY A 105 3.12 -11.27 6.47
C GLY A 105 3.90 -10.99 7.74
N VAL A 106 4.22 -9.74 8.03
CA VAL A 106 5.03 -9.36 9.21
C VAL A 106 4.26 -8.43 10.15
N VAL A 107 3.77 -7.30 9.65
CA VAL A 107 3.16 -6.26 10.50
C VAL A 107 1.82 -6.71 11.07
N VAL A 108 0.89 -7.18 10.24
CA VAL A 108 -0.46 -7.59 10.68
C VAL A 108 -0.41 -8.74 11.69
N PRO A 109 0.34 -9.83 11.46
CA PRO A 109 0.48 -10.89 12.46
C PRO A 109 1.16 -10.42 13.77
N ALA A 110 2.15 -9.55 13.67
CA ALA A 110 2.82 -8.99 14.83
C ALA A 110 1.87 -8.09 15.65
N GLN A 111 1.03 -7.29 14.98
CA GLN A 111 -0.03 -6.50 15.63
C GLN A 111 -1.04 -7.40 16.35
N ALA A 112 -1.49 -8.48 15.73
CA ALA A 112 -2.42 -9.43 16.35
C ALA A 112 -1.84 -10.03 17.63
N ARG A 113 -0.56 -10.45 17.59
CA ARG A 113 0.15 -10.99 18.76
C ARG A 113 0.30 -9.92 19.85
N ALA A 114 0.65 -8.69 19.48
CA ALA A 114 0.76 -7.58 20.43
C ALA A 114 -0.59 -7.28 21.11
N LEU A 115 -1.70 -7.31 20.37
CA LEU A 115 -3.05 -7.13 20.94
C LEU A 115 -3.40 -8.21 21.97
N ASP A 116 -3.10 -9.47 21.68
CA ASP A 116 -3.36 -10.56 22.62
C ASP A 116 -2.59 -10.36 23.94
N ILE A 117 -1.35 -9.89 23.86
CA ILE A 117 -0.54 -9.54 25.04
C ILE A 117 -1.15 -8.36 25.80
N LEU A 118 -1.53 -7.28 25.10
CA LEU A 118 -2.12 -6.09 25.74
C LEU A 118 -3.45 -6.38 26.43
N ARG A 119 -4.25 -7.31 25.92
CA ARG A 119 -5.50 -7.75 26.53
C ARG A 119 -5.29 -8.42 27.89
N THR A 120 -4.13 -9.00 28.14
CA THR A 120 -3.76 -9.56 29.45
C THR A 120 -3.27 -8.51 30.46
N GLY A 121 -3.14 -7.25 30.04
CA GLY A 121 -2.58 -6.17 30.85
C GLY A 121 -1.05 -6.11 30.84
N ALA A 122 -0.39 -7.03 30.13
CA ALA A 122 1.07 -7.06 30.00
C ALA A 122 1.58 -6.06 28.93
N ASP A 123 2.84 -5.65 29.04
CA ASP A 123 3.50 -4.84 28.02
C ASP A 123 4.06 -5.73 26.90
N ILE A 124 4.21 -5.14 25.72
CA ILE A 124 4.72 -5.81 24.52
C ILE A 124 6.22 -6.06 24.70
N PRO A 125 6.73 -7.29 24.47
CA PRO A 125 8.15 -7.57 24.53
C PRO A 125 8.97 -6.73 23.53
N ALA A 126 10.19 -6.34 23.91
CA ALA A 126 11.07 -5.52 23.08
C ALA A 126 11.33 -6.09 21.67
N PRO A 127 11.54 -7.41 21.46
CA PRO A 127 11.68 -7.97 20.11
C PRO A 127 10.46 -7.77 19.24
N LEU A 128 9.25 -7.85 19.82
CA LEU A 128 8.00 -7.64 19.09
C LEU A 128 7.79 -6.15 18.75
N LYS A 129 8.11 -5.24 19.66
CA LYS A 129 8.13 -3.78 19.39
C LYS A 129 9.05 -3.44 18.23
N THR A 130 10.25 -4.01 18.20
CA THR A 130 11.23 -3.82 17.12
C THR A 130 10.69 -4.34 15.79
N ARG A 131 10.09 -5.53 15.77
CA ARG A 131 9.49 -6.11 14.57
C ARG A 131 8.38 -5.23 14.01
N LEU A 132 7.49 -4.71 14.85
CA LEU A 132 6.42 -3.79 14.47
C LEU A 132 6.97 -2.50 13.87
N ARG A 133 7.93 -1.89 14.54
CA ARG A 133 8.54 -0.64 14.09
C ARG A 133 9.29 -0.79 12.77
N LEU A 134 10.13 -1.82 12.65
CA LEU A 134 10.89 -2.07 11.43
C LEU A 134 9.97 -2.47 10.27
N GLY A 135 8.98 -3.31 10.50
CA GLY A 135 8.01 -3.71 9.49
C GLY A 135 7.23 -2.52 8.94
N ALA A 136 6.70 -1.66 9.80
CA ALA A 136 6.01 -0.44 9.40
C ALA A 136 6.95 0.54 8.66
N GLY A 137 8.18 0.70 9.12
CA GLY A 137 9.18 1.56 8.49
C GLY A 137 9.59 1.07 7.10
N PHE A 138 9.86 -0.20 6.94
CA PHE A 138 10.19 -0.79 5.64
C PHE A 138 8.99 -0.80 4.68
N PHE A 139 7.77 -0.98 5.18
CA PHE A 139 6.57 -0.81 4.38
C PHE A 139 6.46 0.61 3.82
N ALA A 140 6.62 1.64 4.67
CA ALA A 140 6.61 3.03 4.24
C ALA A 140 7.73 3.34 3.23
N LEU A 141 8.94 2.82 3.46
CA LEU A 141 10.08 2.99 2.55
C LEU A 141 9.84 2.33 1.19
N SER A 142 9.20 1.16 1.17
CA SER A 142 8.82 0.47 -0.08
C SER A 142 7.91 1.33 -0.95
N TRP A 143 6.96 2.04 -0.35
CA TRP A 143 6.09 2.96 -1.08
C TRP A 143 6.82 4.17 -1.62
N LEU A 144 7.79 4.70 -0.88
CA LEU A 144 8.62 5.78 -1.39
C LEU A 144 9.43 5.34 -2.62
N VAL A 145 9.98 4.12 -2.60
CA VAL A 145 10.70 3.56 -3.75
C VAL A 145 9.75 3.37 -4.95
N ILE A 146 8.55 2.84 -4.73
CA ILE A 146 7.54 2.70 -5.80
C ILE A 146 7.19 4.06 -6.40
N LEU A 147 6.97 5.07 -5.56
CA LEU A 147 6.69 6.44 -6.02
C LEU A 147 7.81 6.99 -6.89
N ILE A 148 9.06 6.84 -6.47
CA ILE A 148 10.24 7.28 -7.23
C ILE A 148 10.27 6.58 -8.60
N LEU A 149 10.09 5.26 -8.64
CA LEU A 149 10.06 4.50 -9.89
C LEU A 149 8.94 4.96 -10.84
N MET A 150 7.76 5.24 -10.31
CA MET A 150 6.60 5.69 -11.10
C MET A 150 6.78 7.10 -11.66
N VAL A 151 7.44 7.99 -10.91
CA VAL A 151 7.66 9.38 -11.32
C VAL A 151 8.85 9.50 -12.26
N THR A 152 9.98 8.87 -11.93
CA THR A 152 11.23 9.03 -12.70
C THR A 152 11.31 8.12 -13.92
N LYS A 153 10.66 6.94 -13.87
CA LYS A 153 10.70 5.92 -14.94
C LYS A 153 12.12 5.71 -15.47
N PRO A 154 13.07 5.30 -14.63
CA PRO A 154 14.51 5.41 -14.93
C PRO A 154 15.01 4.41 -16.00
N PHE A 155 14.24 3.36 -16.32
CA PHE A 155 14.63 2.34 -17.31
C PHE A 155 13.45 1.57 -17.89
#